data_6448390e4139ab7b60e6d4fa2e3631f5
#
_entry.id   6448390e4139ab7b60e6d4fa2e3631f5
#
_cell.length_a   1.000
_cell.length_b   1.000
_cell.length_c   1.000
_cell.angle_alpha   90.00
_cell.angle_beta   90.00
_cell.angle_gamma   90.00
#
_symmetry.space_group_name_H-M   'P 1'
#
loop_
_entity.id
_entity.type
_entity.pdbx_description
1 polymer ?
#
loop_
_entity_poly.entity_id
_entity_poly.type
_entity_poly.pdbx_seq_one_letter_code
_entity_poly.pdbx_strand_id
1 'polypeptide(L)'
;ERLGFIVSKLDQMAWSMTYDPQNNTDGSIVLNVTLIEAAQVSHALREMAVVFQSKLGLGEFVGLFPPGTEAQGVVIPPRMFGIGTVCSVTANGVLIHRGVPVVSRFGGVLQIKNGKPSRFVDLITYEGTTLDPLEVFIKARLTRVHEAAILGDGLIGASFREFPTGASSVV
;
A
#
# COMPACT_ATOMS: atom_id res chain seq x y z
N GLU A 1 6.15 17.76 20.10
CA GLU A 1 6.18 16.74 19.04
C GLU A 1 6.79 17.35 17.79
N ARG A 2 7.89 16.77 17.26
CA ARG A 2 8.49 17.31 16.03
C ARG A 2 7.62 16.94 14.84
N LEU A 3 7.32 17.92 13.97
CA LEU A 3 6.63 17.70 12.70
C LEU A 3 7.49 16.76 11.82
N GLY A 4 7.02 15.53 11.59
CA GLY A 4 7.73 14.54 10.79
C GLY A 4 7.23 14.55 9.34
N PHE A 5 8.16 14.66 8.38
CA PHE A 5 7.81 14.49 6.97
C PHE A 5 7.51 13.02 6.68
N ILE A 6 6.51 12.79 5.82
CA ILE A 6 6.08 11.44 5.46
C ILE A 6 7.21 10.63 4.80
N VAL A 7 8.07 11.25 4.00
CA VAL A 7 9.21 10.59 3.36
C VAL A 7 10.09 9.88 4.39
N SER A 8 10.48 10.59 5.46
CA SER A 8 11.33 10.01 6.52
C SER A 8 10.69 8.80 7.19
N LYS A 9 9.36 8.83 7.38
CA LYS A 9 8.61 7.71 7.93
C LYS A 9 8.58 6.51 6.97
N LEU A 10 8.35 6.76 5.68
CA LEU A 10 8.34 5.72 4.64
C LEU A 10 9.72 5.06 4.51
N ASP A 11 10.79 5.87 4.49
CA ASP A 11 12.17 5.38 4.40
C ASP A 11 12.55 4.54 5.63
N GLN A 12 12.17 4.97 6.82
CA GLN A 12 12.38 4.21 8.05
C GLN A 12 11.65 2.86 8.03
N MET A 13 10.39 2.83 7.58
CA MET A 13 9.63 1.60 7.45
C MET A 13 10.25 0.66 6.40
N ALA A 14 10.66 1.19 5.24
CA ALA A 14 11.32 0.42 4.20
C ALA A 14 12.65 -0.20 4.69
N TRP A 15 13.43 0.59 5.42
CA TRP A 15 14.72 0.14 5.97
C TRP A 15 14.55 -0.94 7.06
N SER A 16 13.52 -0.84 7.89
CA SER A 16 13.31 -1.74 9.04
C SER A 16 12.67 -3.08 8.67
N MET A 17 12.12 -3.23 7.47
CA MET A 17 11.57 -4.51 7.03
C MET A 17 12.70 -5.53 6.74
N THR A 18 12.37 -6.82 6.82
CA THR A 18 13.36 -7.90 6.63
C THR A 18 12.94 -8.92 5.56
N TYR A 19 11.82 -8.73 4.88
CA TYR A 19 11.34 -9.65 3.86
C TYR A 19 12.30 -9.69 2.66
N ASP A 20 12.70 -10.90 2.29
CA ASP A 20 13.48 -11.18 1.08
C ASP A 20 12.67 -12.13 0.17
N PRO A 21 12.27 -11.70 -1.04
CA PRO A 21 11.49 -12.52 -1.95
C PRO A 21 12.23 -13.76 -2.48
N GLN A 22 13.55 -13.85 -2.31
CA GLN A 22 14.33 -15.05 -2.67
C GLN A 22 14.30 -16.12 -1.58
N ASN A 23 14.16 -15.72 -0.33
CA ASN A 23 14.14 -16.62 0.84
C ASN A 23 12.76 -16.81 1.45
N ASN A 24 11.74 -16.50 0.81
CA ASN A 24 10.26 -16.56 0.95
C ASN A 24 9.62 -17.15 2.23
N THR A 25 10.39 -17.48 3.27
CA THR A 25 9.89 -18.18 4.45
C THR A 25 9.81 -17.32 5.71
N ASP A 26 10.65 -16.30 5.83
CA ASP A 26 10.73 -15.47 7.03
C ASP A 26 11.01 -14.02 6.67
N GLY A 27 10.41 -13.10 7.40
CA GLY A 27 10.66 -11.67 7.25
C GLY A 27 9.44 -10.82 7.52
N SER A 28 9.69 -9.58 7.93
CA SER A 28 8.66 -8.58 8.15
C SER A 28 8.42 -7.75 6.89
N ILE A 29 7.17 -7.41 6.64
CA ILE A 29 6.74 -6.50 5.57
C ILE A 29 6.02 -5.30 6.16
N VAL A 30 5.88 -4.25 5.37
CA VAL A 30 5.06 -3.11 5.75
C VAL A 30 3.61 -3.38 5.34
N LEU A 31 2.69 -3.21 6.29
CA LEU A 31 1.24 -3.40 6.07
C LEU A 31 0.49 -2.07 6.15
N ASN A 32 -0.56 -1.97 5.36
CA ASN A 32 -1.65 -1.03 5.61
C ASN A 32 -2.69 -1.74 6.49
N VAL A 33 -2.93 -1.23 7.69
CA VAL A 33 -3.90 -1.82 8.62
C VAL A 33 -5.17 -0.98 8.65
N THR A 34 -6.30 -1.63 8.35
CA THR A 34 -7.62 -1.02 8.42
C THR A 34 -8.42 -1.69 9.52
N LEU A 35 -9.03 -0.90 10.40
CA LEU A 35 -9.93 -1.40 11.44
C LEU A 35 -11.35 -1.52 10.91
N ILE A 36 -11.98 -2.66 11.14
CA ILE A 36 -13.33 -2.96 10.68
C ILE A 36 -14.14 -3.64 11.78
N GLU A 37 -15.43 -3.38 11.85
CA GLU A 37 -16.31 -4.09 12.78
C GLU A 37 -16.38 -5.59 12.45
N ALA A 38 -16.42 -6.44 13.47
CA ALA A 38 -16.43 -7.89 13.32
C ALA A 38 -17.54 -8.38 12.36
N ALA A 39 -18.72 -7.75 12.40
CA ALA A 39 -19.85 -8.08 11.54
C ALA A 39 -19.59 -7.81 10.04
N GLN A 40 -18.64 -6.92 9.72
CA GLN A 40 -18.32 -6.51 8.34
C GLN A 40 -17.16 -7.29 7.73
N VAL A 41 -16.42 -8.08 8.51
CA VAL A 41 -15.19 -8.77 8.05
C VAL A 41 -15.46 -9.64 6.82
N SER A 42 -16.49 -10.49 6.86
CA SER A 42 -16.81 -11.40 5.75
C SER A 42 -17.20 -10.65 4.47
N HIS A 43 -17.88 -9.51 4.61
CA HIS A 43 -18.22 -8.66 3.47
C HIS A 43 -16.95 -8.02 2.89
N ALA A 44 -16.13 -7.40 3.72
CA ALA A 44 -14.89 -6.76 3.28
C ALA A 44 -13.94 -7.73 2.57
N LEU A 45 -13.77 -8.95 3.11
CA LEU A 45 -12.91 -9.95 2.47
C LEU A 45 -13.43 -10.39 1.08
N ARG A 46 -14.74 -10.47 0.89
CA ARG A 46 -15.32 -10.76 -0.44
C ARG A 46 -15.04 -9.62 -1.44
N GLU A 47 -15.24 -8.37 -1.03
CA GLU A 47 -14.94 -7.21 -1.87
C GLU A 47 -13.44 -7.14 -2.23
N MET A 48 -12.57 -7.40 -1.26
CA MET A 48 -11.13 -7.45 -1.48
C MET A 48 -10.72 -8.57 -2.45
N ALA A 49 -11.34 -9.75 -2.37
CA ALA A 49 -11.06 -10.86 -3.28
C ALA A 49 -11.29 -10.49 -4.75
N VAL A 50 -12.34 -9.71 -5.04
CA VAL A 50 -12.61 -9.20 -6.40
C VAL A 50 -11.45 -8.32 -6.90
N VAL A 51 -10.96 -7.42 -6.03
CA VAL A 51 -9.84 -6.53 -6.37
C VAL A 51 -8.54 -7.30 -6.58
N PHE A 52 -8.24 -8.30 -5.73
CA PHE A 52 -7.05 -9.12 -5.88
C PHE A 52 -7.07 -9.95 -7.18
N GLN A 53 -8.21 -10.53 -7.55
CA GLN A 53 -8.38 -11.27 -8.80
C GLN A 53 -8.13 -10.39 -10.04
N SER A 54 -8.40 -9.10 -9.96
CA SER A 54 -8.13 -8.14 -11.04
C SER A 54 -6.65 -7.77 -11.21
N LYS A 55 -5.78 -8.18 -10.26
CA LYS A 55 -4.35 -7.85 -10.22
C LYS A 55 -4.03 -6.36 -10.18
N LEU A 56 -4.95 -5.54 -9.73
CA LEU A 56 -4.73 -4.09 -9.54
C LEU A 56 -4.05 -3.76 -8.20
N GLY A 57 -3.96 -4.71 -7.29
CA GLY A 57 -3.31 -4.56 -5.98
C GLY A 57 -1.84 -5.00 -5.98
N LEU A 58 -1.13 -4.66 -4.91
CA LEU A 58 0.21 -5.15 -4.65
C LEU A 58 0.15 -6.46 -3.86
N GLY A 59 0.20 -7.58 -4.57
CA GLY A 59 0.11 -8.92 -3.99
C GLY A 59 -1.32 -9.30 -3.55
N GLU A 60 -1.46 -10.51 -3.02
CA GLU A 60 -2.74 -11.12 -2.63
C GLU A 60 -2.78 -11.49 -1.14
N PHE A 61 -1.79 -11.06 -0.36
CA PHE A 61 -1.70 -11.38 1.06
C PHE A 61 -2.60 -10.48 1.90
N VAL A 62 -3.40 -11.11 2.76
CA VAL A 62 -4.24 -10.44 3.73
C VAL A 62 -3.93 -10.99 5.11
N GLY A 63 -3.56 -10.11 6.04
CA GLY A 63 -3.48 -10.41 7.46
C GLY A 63 -4.82 -10.12 8.15
N LEU A 64 -5.29 -11.03 9.00
CA LEU A 64 -6.44 -10.79 9.86
C LEU A 64 -6.00 -10.78 11.32
N PHE A 65 -6.22 -9.68 12.00
CA PHE A 65 -5.80 -9.42 13.36
C PHE A 65 -7.01 -9.35 14.29
N PRO A 66 -7.18 -10.31 15.20
CA PRO A 66 -8.29 -10.32 16.16
C PRO A 66 -8.24 -9.16 17.18
N PRO A 67 -9.36 -8.87 17.86
CA PRO A 67 -9.38 -7.93 18.98
C PRO A 67 -8.31 -8.25 20.03
N GLY A 68 -7.62 -7.22 20.53
CA GLY A 68 -6.57 -7.33 21.54
C GLY A 68 -5.19 -7.70 20.99
N THR A 69 -5.05 -8.05 19.72
CA THR A 69 -3.73 -8.22 19.09
C THR A 69 -3.15 -6.88 18.65
N GLU A 70 -1.84 -6.86 18.40
CA GLU A 70 -1.15 -5.68 17.87
C GLU A 70 -0.73 -5.93 16.41
N ALA A 71 -0.97 -4.95 15.56
CA ALA A 71 -0.52 -4.96 14.17
C ALA A 71 0.08 -3.60 13.81
N GLN A 72 1.35 -3.56 13.45
CA GLN A 72 2.08 -2.33 13.05
C GLN A 72 1.97 -1.20 14.10
N GLY A 73 2.08 -1.54 15.39
CA GLY A 73 1.96 -0.59 16.51
C GLY A 73 0.52 -0.18 16.85
N VAL A 74 -0.48 -0.77 16.18
CA VAL A 74 -1.91 -0.52 16.45
C VAL A 74 -2.48 -1.70 17.23
N VAL A 75 -2.95 -1.44 18.45
CA VAL A 75 -3.72 -2.43 19.23
C VAL A 75 -5.16 -2.47 18.70
N ILE A 76 -5.62 -3.65 18.31
CA ILE A 76 -6.95 -3.82 17.73
C ILE A 76 -8.02 -3.69 18.83
N PRO A 77 -8.96 -2.73 18.73
CA PRO A 77 -9.97 -2.50 19.74
C PRO A 77 -10.94 -3.67 19.91
N PRO A 78 -11.63 -3.78 21.06
CA PRO A 78 -12.72 -4.74 21.24
C PRO A 78 -13.79 -4.61 20.14
N ARG A 79 -14.32 -5.73 19.66
CA ARG A 79 -15.34 -5.83 18.60
C ARG A 79 -14.88 -5.45 17.20
N MET A 80 -13.59 -5.07 17.03
CA MET A 80 -13.03 -4.78 15.72
C MET A 80 -12.02 -5.86 15.33
N PHE A 81 -11.78 -5.97 14.03
CA PHE A 81 -10.68 -6.71 13.45
C PHE A 81 -9.78 -5.74 12.69
N GLY A 82 -8.48 -6.00 12.71
CA GLY A 82 -7.55 -5.39 11.79
C GLY A 82 -7.45 -6.21 10.51
N ILE A 83 -7.60 -5.59 9.35
CA ILE A 83 -7.27 -6.19 8.07
C ILE A 83 -5.99 -5.52 7.59
N GLY A 84 -4.93 -6.33 7.42
CA GLY A 84 -3.64 -5.89 6.90
C GLY A 84 -3.49 -6.28 5.44
N THR A 85 -3.11 -5.33 4.60
CA THR A 85 -2.72 -5.57 3.21
C THR A 85 -1.29 -5.10 2.99
N VAL A 86 -0.60 -5.67 2.00
CA VAL A 86 0.78 -5.29 1.70
C VAL A 86 0.84 -3.81 1.31
N CYS A 87 1.62 -3.04 2.04
CA CYS A 87 1.91 -1.65 1.69
C CYS A 87 2.94 -1.59 0.56
N SER A 88 2.78 -0.64 -0.35
CA SER A 88 3.73 -0.43 -1.45
C SER A 88 5.14 -0.04 -0.98
N VAL A 89 5.30 0.40 0.26
CA VAL A 89 6.62 0.63 0.90
C VAL A 89 7.43 -0.66 1.00
N THR A 90 6.79 -1.83 1.04
CA THR A 90 7.48 -3.12 0.98
C THR A 90 8.37 -3.25 -0.27
N ALA A 91 7.91 -2.74 -1.42
CA ALA A 91 8.74 -2.72 -2.63
C ALA A 91 9.98 -1.85 -2.47
N ASN A 92 9.87 -0.70 -1.77
CA ASN A 92 11.03 0.14 -1.47
C ASN A 92 12.06 -0.65 -0.63
N GLY A 93 11.61 -1.32 0.42
CA GLY A 93 12.49 -2.09 1.29
C GLY A 93 13.20 -3.21 0.55
N VAL A 94 12.50 -3.98 -0.28
CA VAL A 94 13.10 -5.02 -1.13
C VAL A 94 14.20 -4.45 -2.01
N LEU A 95 13.97 -3.30 -2.65
CA LEU A 95 14.95 -2.65 -3.52
C LEU A 95 16.15 -2.13 -2.74
N ILE A 96 15.93 -1.45 -1.61
CA ILE A 96 16.99 -0.90 -0.75
C ILE A 96 17.89 -2.02 -0.24
N HIS A 97 17.34 -3.13 0.24
CA HIS A 97 18.11 -4.27 0.74
C HIS A 97 18.91 -4.98 -0.36
N ARG A 98 18.54 -4.78 -1.61
CA ARG A 98 19.32 -5.23 -2.77
C ARG A 98 20.31 -4.18 -3.30
N GLY A 99 20.52 -3.10 -2.55
CA GLY A 99 21.43 -2.03 -2.93
C GLY A 99 20.91 -1.12 -4.03
N VAL A 100 19.61 -1.17 -4.35
CA VAL A 100 18.97 -0.29 -5.33
C VAL A 100 18.37 0.92 -4.61
N PRO A 101 18.93 2.13 -4.78
CA PRO A 101 18.33 3.33 -4.24
C PRO A 101 17.00 3.60 -4.94
N VAL A 102 15.95 3.86 -4.14
CA VAL A 102 14.61 4.14 -4.63
C VAL A 102 14.10 5.42 -3.99
N VAL A 103 13.48 6.28 -4.79
CA VAL A 103 12.90 7.56 -4.34
C VAL A 103 11.40 7.55 -4.61
N SER A 104 10.60 7.65 -3.54
CA SER A 104 9.16 7.87 -3.66
C SER A 104 8.90 9.33 -4.04
N ARG A 105 8.35 9.59 -5.23
CA ARG A 105 8.13 10.95 -5.74
C ARG A 105 6.77 11.50 -5.36
N PHE A 106 5.70 10.75 -5.67
CA PHE A 106 4.35 11.17 -5.37
C PHE A 106 3.42 9.96 -5.17
N GLY A 107 2.34 10.19 -4.43
CA GLY A 107 1.14 9.38 -4.46
C GLY A 107 0.07 10.08 -5.28
N GLY A 108 -0.76 9.33 -5.98
CA GLY A 108 -1.75 9.93 -6.85
C GLY A 108 -2.95 9.03 -7.11
N VAL A 109 -3.92 9.61 -7.82
CA VAL A 109 -5.08 8.90 -8.36
C VAL A 109 -4.76 8.54 -9.81
N LEU A 110 -4.61 7.24 -10.07
CA LEU A 110 -4.31 6.67 -11.38
C LEU A 110 -5.60 6.22 -12.06
N GLN A 111 -5.84 6.71 -13.25
CA GLN A 111 -6.94 6.27 -14.09
C GLN A 111 -6.61 4.93 -14.75
N ILE A 112 -7.52 3.97 -14.58
CA ILE A 112 -7.53 2.70 -15.31
C ILE A 112 -8.52 2.82 -16.46
N LYS A 113 -8.13 2.39 -17.65
CA LYS A 113 -8.97 2.29 -18.84
C LYS A 113 -8.75 0.96 -19.54
N ASN A 114 -9.83 0.24 -19.84
CA ASN A 114 -9.77 -1.08 -20.46
C ASN A 114 -8.80 -2.04 -19.73
N GLY A 115 -8.82 -2.03 -18.39
CA GLY A 115 -7.95 -2.84 -17.55
C GLY A 115 -6.48 -2.42 -17.50
N LYS A 116 -6.10 -1.28 -18.07
CA LYS A 116 -4.71 -0.80 -18.14
C LYS A 116 -4.53 0.56 -17.51
N PRO A 117 -3.38 0.83 -16.87
CA PRO A 117 -3.01 2.16 -16.43
C PRO A 117 -3.00 3.15 -17.60
N SER A 118 -3.62 4.31 -17.41
CA SER A 118 -3.72 5.37 -18.43
C SER A 118 -2.91 6.59 -18.05
N ARG A 119 -3.33 7.32 -17.02
CA ARG A 119 -2.66 8.53 -16.55
C ARG A 119 -2.98 8.83 -15.10
N PHE A 120 -2.12 9.56 -14.42
CA PHE A 120 -2.49 10.20 -13.17
C PHE A 120 -3.43 11.38 -13.44
N VAL A 121 -4.51 11.47 -12.68
CA VAL A 121 -5.49 12.56 -12.75
C VAL A 121 -5.29 13.58 -11.62
N ASP A 122 -4.80 13.12 -10.47
CA ASP A 122 -4.40 13.92 -9.32
C ASP A 122 -3.12 13.35 -8.72
N LEU A 123 -2.29 14.21 -8.14
CA LEU A 123 -1.08 13.78 -7.46
C LEU A 123 -0.70 14.73 -6.31
N ILE A 124 -0.04 14.20 -5.29
CA ILE A 124 0.57 14.92 -4.18
C ILE A 124 2.00 14.39 -4.02
N THR A 125 2.99 15.28 -4.03
CA THR A 125 4.38 14.90 -3.81
C THR A 125 4.59 14.46 -2.36
N TYR A 126 5.45 13.46 -2.15
CA TYR A 126 5.83 13.04 -0.79
C TYR A 126 6.75 14.08 -0.13
N GLU A 127 7.55 14.78 -0.93
CA GLU A 127 8.47 15.80 -0.44
C GLU A 127 7.70 17.01 0.11
N GLY A 128 8.07 17.44 1.32
CA GLY A 128 7.48 18.60 1.96
C GLY A 128 6.08 18.39 2.57
N THR A 129 5.53 17.18 2.52
CA THR A 129 4.24 16.86 3.17
C THR A 129 4.43 16.00 4.42
N THR A 130 3.50 16.13 5.37
CA THR A 130 3.40 15.35 6.61
C THR A 130 2.27 14.32 6.56
N LEU A 131 1.44 14.37 5.52
CA LEU A 131 0.31 13.47 5.30
C LEU A 131 0.66 12.43 4.23
N ASP A 132 0.16 11.21 4.37
CA ASP A 132 0.26 10.21 3.31
C ASP A 132 -0.69 10.59 2.17
N PRO A 133 -0.17 10.86 0.96
CA PRO A 133 -0.98 11.22 -0.19
C PRO A 133 -2.08 10.19 -0.53
N LEU A 134 -1.79 8.90 -0.41
CA LEU A 134 -2.78 7.86 -0.71
C LEU A 134 -3.90 7.85 0.32
N GLU A 135 -3.57 8.04 1.60
CA GLU A 135 -4.57 8.16 2.66
C GLU A 135 -5.48 9.38 2.44
N VAL A 136 -4.92 10.51 1.99
CA VAL A 136 -5.70 11.71 1.65
C VAL A 136 -6.71 11.40 0.54
N PHE A 137 -6.29 10.79 -0.57
CA PHE A 137 -7.16 10.47 -1.69
C PHE A 137 -8.24 9.45 -1.32
N ILE A 138 -7.91 8.43 -0.50
CA ILE A 138 -8.86 7.43 -0.03
C ILE A 138 -9.92 8.08 0.89
N LYS A 139 -9.50 8.90 1.85
CA LYS A 139 -10.41 9.62 2.76
C LYS A 139 -11.31 10.61 2.02
N ALA A 140 -10.79 11.25 0.97
CA ALA A 140 -11.56 12.14 0.09
C ALA A 140 -12.49 11.38 -0.88
N ARG A 141 -12.49 10.04 -0.87
CA ARG A 141 -13.31 9.18 -1.74
C ARG A 141 -13.04 9.40 -3.24
N LEU A 142 -11.81 9.72 -3.60
CA LEU A 142 -11.40 9.93 -4.98
C LEU A 142 -10.98 8.64 -5.69
N THR A 143 -10.90 7.52 -4.96
CA THR A 143 -10.59 6.21 -5.53
C THR A 143 -11.84 5.35 -5.66
N ARG A 144 -11.89 4.52 -6.72
CA ARG A 144 -12.98 3.59 -7.06
C ARG A 144 -12.41 2.28 -7.55
N VAL A 145 -11.63 1.64 -6.67
CA VAL A 145 -10.86 0.43 -7.01
C VAL A 145 -11.77 -0.74 -7.41
N HIS A 146 -12.92 -0.89 -6.76
CA HIS A 146 -13.88 -1.95 -7.07
C HIS A 146 -14.44 -1.80 -8.50
N GLU A 147 -14.82 -0.58 -8.91
CA GLU A 147 -15.25 -0.30 -10.29
C GLU A 147 -14.14 -0.64 -11.30
N ALA A 148 -12.90 -0.22 -11.02
CA ALA A 148 -11.76 -0.53 -11.86
C ALA A 148 -11.52 -2.05 -11.98
N ALA A 149 -11.75 -2.81 -10.90
CA ALA A 149 -11.59 -4.25 -10.87
C ALA A 149 -12.64 -4.99 -11.71
N ILE A 150 -13.90 -4.56 -11.67
CA ILE A 150 -15.01 -5.23 -12.35
C ILE A 150 -15.16 -4.76 -13.79
N LEU A 151 -15.12 -3.44 -14.00
CA LEU A 151 -15.43 -2.83 -15.29
C LEU A 151 -14.19 -2.62 -16.18
N GLY A 152 -12.99 -2.71 -15.59
CA GLY A 152 -11.76 -2.33 -16.27
C GLY A 152 -11.58 -0.81 -16.42
N ASP A 153 -12.50 -0.01 -15.90
CA ASP A 153 -12.48 1.45 -15.95
C ASP A 153 -12.74 2.01 -14.55
N GLY A 154 -11.84 2.86 -14.06
CA GLY A 154 -11.98 3.43 -12.72
C GLY A 154 -10.75 4.20 -12.28
N LEU A 155 -10.72 4.54 -10.98
CA LEU A 155 -9.67 5.33 -10.36
C LEU A 155 -9.07 4.54 -9.19
N ILE A 156 -7.76 4.36 -9.17
CA ILE A 156 -7.05 3.68 -8.08
C ILE A 156 -6.01 4.57 -7.43
N GLY A 157 -5.69 4.33 -6.16
CA GLY A 157 -4.52 4.93 -5.52
C GLY A 157 -3.25 4.25 -6.04
N ALA A 158 -2.27 5.04 -6.46
CA ALA A 158 -0.97 4.54 -6.92
C ALA A 158 0.17 5.47 -6.48
N SER A 159 1.35 4.89 -6.27
CA SER A 159 2.56 5.65 -5.96
C SER A 159 3.56 5.55 -7.11
N PHE A 160 4.21 6.66 -7.38
CA PHE A 160 5.29 6.72 -8.37
C PHE A 160 6.64 6.74 -7.68
N ARG A 161 7.54 5.90 -8.18
CA ARG A 161 8.91 5.74 -7.67
C ARG A 161 9.91 5.83 -8.78
N GLU A 162 11.07 6.36 -8.46
CA GLU A 162 12.22 6.40 -9.34
C GLU A 162 13.36 5.56 -8.77
N PHE A 163 14.08 4.89 -9.63
CA PHE A 163 15.32 4.18 -9.34
C PHE A 163 16.28 4.31 -10.53
N PRO A 164 17.59 4.17 -10.33
CA PRO A 164 18.58 4.30 -11.41
C PRO A 164 18.32 3.30 -12.53
N THR A 165 18.39 3.75 -13.79
CA THR A 165 18.17 2.92 -14.98
C THR A 165 19.10 1.70 -15.02
N GLY A 166 20.34 1.84 -14.52
CA GLY A 166 21.29 0.73 -14.42
C GLY A 166 20.86 -0.41 -13.47
N ALA A 167 19.87 -0.17 -12.61
CA ALA A 167 19.34 -1.19 -11.70
C ALA A 167 18.12 -1.95 -12.29
N SER A 168 17.70 -1.66 -13.50
CA SER A 168 16.51 -2.27 -14.13
C SER A 168 16.57 -3.79 -14.26
N SER A 169 17.75 -4.38 -14.26
CA SER A 169 17.92 -5.84 -14.28
C SER A 169 17.76 -6.50 -12.91
N VAL A 170 17.72 -5.71 -11.84
CA VAL A 170 17.55 -6.18 -10.45
C VAL A 170 16.10 -6.02 -9.98
N VAL A 171 15.34 -5.12 -10.63
CA VAL A 171 13.95 -4.80 -10.36
C VAL A 171 13.02 -5.69 -11.17
#